data_4e345c46b2d1bd6effbf76895a30afd6
#
_entry.id   4e345c46b2d1bd6effbf76895a30afd6
#
_cell.length_a   1.000
_cell.length_b   1.000
_cell.length_c   1.000
_cell.angle_alpha   90.00
_cell.angle_beta   90.00
_cell.angle_gamma   90.00
#
_symmetry.space_group_name_H-M   'P 1'
#
loop_
_entity.id
_entity.type
_entity.pdbx_description
1 polymer ?
#
loop_
_entity_poly.entity_id
_entity_poly.type
_entity_poly.pdbx_seq_one_letter_code
_entity_poly.pdbx_strand_id
1 'polypeptide(L)'
;EATARMNTARRTLHGKLISQMDLRRVDVRNMSEESLRQSTQSLIAEILNNDSSIAPDIDKARLAKDLLNEVVGLGPLEDLLADPSISEIMVNRFDEIYVERKGRLTKVDIAFSTDHAVLGAIERIVAPIGRRIDESSPMVDARLKDGSRVNAVIPPLALKGCNITIRKFSKNKLIDQDMINYGSATKDMMRFLEIAVEQAANIVIS
;
A
#
# COMPACT_ATOMS: atom_id res chain seq x y z
N GLU A 1 4.97 -21.10 -9.63
CA GLU A 1 5.17 -20.83 -11.06
C GLU A 1 4.12 -19.86 -11.62
N ALA A 2 2.81 -20.05 -11.38
CA ALA A 2 1.74 -19.17 -11.90
C ALA A 2 1.90 -17.71 -11.44
N THR A 3 2.23 -17.48 -10.15
CA THR A 3 2.45 -16.14 -9.59
C THR A 3 3.65 -15.45 -10.22
N ALA A 4 4.74 -16.19 -10.46
CA ALA A 4 5.93 -15.64 -11.11
C ALA A 4 5.63 -15.21 -12.55
N ARG A 5 4.86 -16.01 -13.30
CA ARG A 5 4.41 -15.66 -14.66
C ARG A 5 3.50 -14.43 -14.67
N MET A 6 2.57 -14.34 -13.74
CA MET A 6 1.70 -13.16 -13.57
C MET A 6 2.53 -11.90 -13.28
N ASN A 7 3.50 -11.97 -12.38
CA ASN A 7 4.37 -10.85 -12.05
C ASN A 7 5.24 -10.42 -13.26
N THR A 8 5.73 -11.37 -14.06
CA THR A 8 6.48 -11.07 -15.28
C THR A 8 5.60 -10.39 -16.33
N ALA A 9 4.40 -10.92 -16.58
CA ALA A 9 3.43 -10.33 -17.52
C ALA A 9 3.06 -8.91 -17.08
N ARG A 10 2.77 -8.71 -15.79
CA ARG A 10 2.45 -7.39 -15.23
C ARG A 10 3.59 -6.40 -15.45
N ARG A 11 4.84 -6.76 -15.16
CA ARG A 11 6.01 -5.90 -15.38
C ARG A 11 6.15 -5.50 -16.85
N THR A 12 6.04 -6.45 -17.77
CA THR A 12 6.15 -6.20 -19.20
C THR A 12 5.06 -5.26 -19.69
N LEU A 13 3.81 -5.52 -19.27
CA LEU A 13 2.66 -4.73 -19.69
C LEU A 13 2.62 -3.35 -19.03
N HIS A 14 3.09 -3.23 -17.79
CA HIS A 14 3.25 -1.93 -17.13
C HIS A 14 4.21 -1.04 -17.91
N GLY A 15 5.36 -1.56 -18.36
CA GLY A 15 6.29 -0.82 -19.22
C GLY A 15 5.65 -0.39 -20.54
N LYS A 16 4.90 -1.28 -21.21
CA LYS A 16 4.16 -0.96 -22.43
C LYS A 16 3.11 0.12 -22.20
N LEU A 17 2.37 0.03 -21.10
CA LEU A 17 1.32 0.99 -20.72
C LEU A 17 1.91 2.39 -20.50
N ILE A 18 2.97 2.52 -19.73
CA ILE A 18 3.65 3.81 -19.52
C ILE A 18 4.14 4.39 -20.84
N SER A 19 4.81 3.59 -21.68
CA SER A 19 5.28 4.04 -22.99
C SER A 19 4.12 4.52 -23.90
N GLN A 20 2.97 3.85 -23.86
CA GLN A 20 1.79 4.25 -24.63
C GLN A 20 1.16 5.55 -24.07
N MET A 21 1.12 5.72 -22.77
CA MET A 21 0.65 6.97 -22.12
C MET A 21 1.53 8.15 -22.52
N ASP A 22 2.85 7.97 -22.52
CA ASP A 22 3.81 8.99 -22.94
C ASP A 22 3.66 9.35 -24.41
N LEU A 23 3.56 8.35 -25.30
CA LEU A 23 3.34 8.55 -26.75
C LEU A 23 2.04 9.32 -27.04
N ARG A 24 0.98 9.03 -26.31
CA ARG A 24 -0.32 9.70 -26.46
C ARG A 24 -0.38 11.05 -25.73
N ARG A 25 0.70 11.47 -25.06
CA ARG A 25 0.78 12.70 -24.26
C ARG A 25 -0.39 12.83 -23.28
N VAL A 26 -0.71 11.73 -22.59
CA VAL A 26 -1.76 11.74 -21.57
C VAL A 26 -1.30 12.68 -20.45
N ASP A 27 -1.99 13.80 -20.31
CA ASP A 27 -1.66 14.80 -19.30
C ASP A 27 -2.20 14.40 -17.93
N VAL A 28 -1.47 13.48 -17.30
CA VAL A 28 -1.82 12.91 -15.99
C VAL A 28 -2.00 13.99 -14.90
N ARG A 29 -1.33 15.16 -15.07
CA ARG A 29 -1.35 16.21 -14.03
C ARG A 29 -2.61 17.06 -14.04
N ASN A 30 -3.22 17.21 -15.21
CA ASN A 30 -4.40 18.06 -15.42
C ASN A 30 -5.71 17.29 -15.55
N MET A 31 -5.68 15.96 -15.53
CA MET A 31 -6.87 15.11 -15.59
C MET A 31 -7.46 14.91 -14.18
N SER A 32 -8.81 14.82 -14.12
CA SER A 32 -9.45 14.33 -12.90
C SER A 32 -9.11 12.85 -12.68
N GLU A 33 -9.13 12.41 -11.42
CA GLU A 33 -8.87 11.01 -11.04
C GLU A 33 -9.77 10.04 -11.83
N GLU A 34 -11.05 10.36 -11.98
CA GLU A 34 -12.03 9.58 -12.72
C GLU A 34 -11.68 9.49 -14.21
N SER A 35 -11.34 10.62 -14.84
CA SER A 35 -10.96 10.68 -16.24
C SER A 35 -9.66 9.92 -16.53
N LEU A 36 -8.68 10.04 -15.64
CA LEU A 36 -7.43 9.28 -15.71
C LEU A 36 -7.69 7.79 -15.59
N ARG A 37 -8.54 7.38 -14.67
CA ARG A 37 -8.91 5.97 -14.44
C ARG A 37 -9.58 5.38 -15.69
N GLN A 38 -10.56 6.07 -16.26
CA GLN A 38 -11.26 5.63 -17.48
C GLN A 38 -10.32 5.53 -18.70
N SER A 39 -9.49 6.55 -18.92
CA SER A 39 -8.51 6.57 -20.00
C SER A 39 -7.49 5.44 -19.88
N THR A 40 -6.97 5.22 -18.65
CA THR A 40 -6.02 4.14 -18.37
C THR A 40 -6.67 2.77 -18.55
N GLN A 41 -7.91 2.59 -18.11
CA GLN A 41 -8.65 1.34 -18.26
C GLN A 41 -8.88 0.99 -19.73
N SER A 42 -9.24 1.97 -20.57
CA SER A 42 -9.41 1.78 -22.00
C SER A 42 -8.10 1.37 -22.68
N LEU A 43 -7.00 2.00 -22.29
CA LEU A 43 -5.68 1.70 -22.83
C LEU A 43 -5.19 0.30 -22.41
N ILE A 44 -5.43 -0.10 -21.18
CA ILE A 44 -5.14 -1.46 -20.69
C ILE A 44 -5.92 -2.49 -21.51
N ALA A 45 -7.22 -2.27 -21.73
CA ALA A 45 -8.05 -3.17 -22.54
C ALA A 45 -7.52 -3.31 -23.97
N GLU A 46 -7.10 -2.21 -24.59
CA GLU A 46 -6.49 -2.20 -25.94
C GLU A 46 -5.19 -3.02 -25.96
N ILE A 47 -4.30 -2.81 -25.00
CA ILE A 47 -3.03 -3.54 -24.89
C ILE A 47 -3.28 -5.04 -24.68
N LEU A 48 -4.18 -5.42 -23.76
CA LEU A 48 -4.49 -6.82 -23.46
C LEU A 48 -5.13 -7.57 -24.63
N ASN A 49 -5.89 -6.87 -25.49
CA ASN A 49 -6.50 -7.45 -26.68
C ASN A 49 -5.51 -7.64 -27.83
N ASN A 50 -4.54 -6.73 -27.95
CA ASN A 50 -3.59 -6.73 -29.05
C ASN A 50 -2.28 -7.49 -28.73
N ASP A 51 -2.04 -7.83 -27.46
CA ASP A 51 -0.80 -8.49 -27.06
C ASP A 51 -0.94 -10.01 -27.05
N SER A 52 -0.39 -10.63 -28.09
CA SER A 52 -0.33 -12.10 -28.23
C SER A 52 0.71 -12.77 -27.34
N SER A 53 1.56 -12.01 -26.66
CA SER A 53 2.61 -12.56 -25.78
C SER A 53 2.09 -12.99 -24.40
N ILE A 54 0.83 -12.68 -24.08
CA ILE A 54 0.20 -13.06 -22.81
C ILE A 54 -0.18 -14.54 -22.88
N ALA A 55 0.40 -15.32 -21.94
CA ALA A 55 0.12 -16.74 -21.87
C ALA A 55 -1.38 -17.00 -21.61
N PRO A 56 -1.97 -18.04 -22.22
CA PRO A 56 -3.42 -18.32 -22.13
C PRO A 56 -3.93 -18.61 -20.72
N ASP A 57 -3.05 -19.04 -19.83
CA ASP A 57 -3.32 -19.35 -18.42
C ASP A 57 -3.34 -18.14 -17.50
N ILE A 58 -3.03 -16.94 -18.03
CA ILE A 58 -3.06 -15.70 -17.26
C ILE A 58 -4.48 -15.13 -17.22
N ASP A 59 -4.97 -14.89 -16.00
CA ASP A 59 -6.23 -14.17 -15.80
C ASP A 59 -6.09 -12.69 -16.23
N LYS A 60 -6.58 -12.40 -17.43
CA LYS A 60 -6.52 -11.04 -18.01
C LYS A 60 -7.31 -10.01 -17.21
N ALA A 61 -8.42 -10.42 -16.55
CA ALA A 61 -9.23 -9.51 -15.75
C ALA A 61 -8.49 -9.08 -14.50
N ARG A 62 -7.85 -10.03 -13.82
CA ARG A 62 -6.99 -9.75 -12.68
C ARG A 62 -5.79 -8.90 -13.08
N LEU A 63 -5.13 -9.24 -14.18
CA LEU A 63 -3.99 -8.49 -14.70
C LEU A 63 -4.36 -7.05 -15.05
N ALA A 64 -5.55 -6.83 -15.65
CA ALA A 64 -6.07 -5.49 -15.92
C ALA A 64 -6.30 -4.68 -14.64
N LYS A 65 -6.91 -5.31 -13.63
CA LYS A 65 -7.12 -4.69 -12.31
C LYS A 65 -5.79 -4.30 -11.66
N ASP A 66 -4.82 -5.22 -11.66
CA ASP A 66 -3.51 -5.01 -11.03
C ASP A 66 -2.75 -3.87 -11.71
N LEU A 67 -2.75 -3.82 -13.05
CA LEU A 67 -2.15 -2.74 -13.83
C LEU A 67 -2.83 -1.39 -13.56
N LEU A 68 -4.17 -1.36 -13.54
CA LEU A 68 -4.91 -0.15 -13.24
C LEU A 68 -4.59 0.38 -11.85
N ASN A 69 -4.61 -0.50 -10.84
CA ASN A 69 -4.28 -0.13 -9.47
C ASN A 69 -2.85 0.40 -9.35
N GLU A 70 -1.90 -0.15 -10.11
CA GLU A 70 -0.49 0.26 -10.05
C GLU A 70 -0.26 1.64 -10.69
N VAL A 71 -1.02 1.98 -11.73
CA VAL A 71 -0.88 3.27 -12.43
C VAL A 71 -1.67 4.39 -11.76
N VAL A 72 -2.88 4.11 -11.28
CA VAL A 72 -3.82 5.14 -10.76
C VAL A 72 -4.01 5.06 -9.25
N GLY A 73 -3.87 3.86 -8.67
CA GLY A 73 -4.06 3.61 -7.24
C GLY A 73 -2.75 3.37 -6.47
N LEU A 74 -2.81 2.54 -5.45
CA LEU A 74 -1.67 2.17 -4.62
C LEU A 74 -1.07 0.81 -5.00
N GLY A 75 -1.37 0.32 -6.21
CA GLY A 75 -0.84 -0.95 -6.72
C GLY A 75 -1.27 -2.15 -5.87
N PRO A 76 -0.34 -3.07 -5.60
CA PRO A 76 -0.63 -4.26 -4.81
C PRO A 76 -1.02 -3.97 -3.35
N LEU A 77 -0.82 -2.74 -2.87
CA LEU A 77 -1.24 -2.34 -1.52
C LEU A 77 -2.76 -2.24 -1.38
N GLU A 78 -3.52 -2.04 -2.46
CA GLU A 78 -4.99 -1.93 -2.42
C GLU A 78 -5.63 -3.17 -1.79
N ASP A 79 -5.29 -4.36 -2.27
CA ASP A 79 -5.83 -5.61 -1.76
C ASP A 79 -5.35 -5.88 -0.30
N LEU A 80 -4.12 -5.52 0.05
CA LEU A 80 -3.61 -5.65 1.41
C LEU A 80 -4.26 -4.67 2.39
N LEU A 81 -4.53 -3.45 1.94
CA LEU A 81 -5.25 -2.46 2.74
C LEU A 81 -6.70 -2.87 2.98
N ALA A 82 -7.33 -3.53 1.99
CA ALA A 82 -8.69 -4.03 2.10
C ALA A 82 -8.82 -5.26 3.04
N ASP A 83 -7.75 -6.04 3.25
CA ASP A 83 -7.77 -7.24 4.11
C ASP A 83 -7.79 -6.85 5.60
N PRO A 84 -8.92 -7.07 6.32
CA PRO A 84 -9.02 -6.68 7.73
C PRO A 84 -8.14 -7.50 8.68
N SER A 85 -7.61 -8.64 8.23
CA SER A 85 -6.72 -9.49 9.04
C SER A 85 -5.29 -8.96 9.13
N ILE A 86 -4.92 -8.01 8.26
CA ILE A 86 -3.60 -7.39 8.21
C ILE A 86 -3.59 -6.16 9.12
N SER A 87 -2.63 -6.12 10.04
CA SER A 87 -2.36 -4.99 10.94
C SER A 87 -1.28 -4.04 10.41
N GLU A 88 -0.26 -4.59 9.74
CA GLU A 88 0.86 -3.82 9.20
C GLU A 88 1.30 -4.37 7.84
N ILE A 89 1.71 -3.46 6.94
CA ILE A 89 2.23 -3.77 5.61
C ILE A 89 3.61 -3.13 5.49
N MET A 90 4.60 -3.90 5.05
CA MET A 90 5.97 -3.45 4.88
C MET A 90 6.47 -3.79 3.49
N VAL A 91 6.72 -2.77 2.68
CA VAL A 91 7.39 -2.86 1.39
C VAL A 91 8.86 -2.53 1.63
N ASN A 92 9.71 -3.55 1.65
CA ASN A 92 11.16 -3.37 1.81
C ASN A 92 11.87 -3.15 0.47
N ARG A 93 11.21 -3.60 -0.59
CA ARG A 93 11.61 -3.43 -1.99
C ARG A 93 10.39 -3.69 -2.87
N PHE A 94 10.41 -3.29 -4.12
CA PHE A 94 9.28 -3.47 -5.05
C PHE A 94 8.80 -4.94 -5.16
N ASP A 95 9.68 -5.94 -4.94
CA ASP A 95 9.39 -7.38 -5.00
C ASP A 95 9.52 -8.07 -3.63
N GLU A 96 9.60 -7.30 -2.56
CA GLU A 96 9.75 -7.83 -1.21
C GLU A 96 8.76 -7.13 -0.27
N ILE A 97 7.57 -7.73 -0.14
CA ILE A 97 6.47 -7.23 0.68
C ILE A 97 6.17 -8.21 1.80
N TYR A 98 6.07 -7.69 3.00
CA TYR A 98 5.69 -8.41 4.20
C TYR A 98 4.39 -7.84 4.76
N VAL A 99 3.62 -8.69 5.40
CA VAL A 99 2.43 -8.29 6.17
C VAL A 99 2.48 -8.88 7.56
N GLU A 100 1.93 -8.14 8.51
CA GLU A 100 1.69 -8.66 9.84
C GLU A 100 0.22 -9.09 9.97
N ARG A 101 0.02 -10.32 10.43
CA ARG A 101 -1.29 -10.86 10.82
C ARG A 101 -1.18 -11.47 12.21
N LYS A 102 -1.97 -10.97 13.17
CA LYS A 102 -1.98 -11.47 14.57
C LYS A 102 -0.58 -11.57 15.19
N GLY A 103 0.25 -10.54 15.01
CA GLY A 103 1.61 -10.46 15.53
C GLY A 103 2.64 -11.33 14.79
N ARG A 104 2.30 -11.93 13.65
CA ARG A 104 3.23 -12.73 12.84
C ARG A 104 3.50 -12.07 11.50
N LEU A 105 4.78 -11.89 11.22
CA LEU A 105 5.26 -11.40 9.93
C LEU A 105 5.31 -12.53 8.91
N THR A 106 4.73 -12.30 7.74
CA THR A 106 4.79 -13.23 6.62
C THR A 106 5.07 -12.49 5.33
N LYS A 107 5.96 -13.04 4.50
CA LYS A 107 6.16 -12.55 3.14
C LYS A 107 4.97 -12.92 2.28
N VAL A 108 4.53 -12.00 1.42
CA VAL A 108 3.45 -12.24 0.46
C VAL A 108 4.02 -12.36 -0.96
N ASP A 109 3.38 -13.20 -1.79
CA ASP A 109 3.80 -13.46 -3.18
C ASP A 109 3.22 -12.42 -4.17
N ILE A 110 3.09 -11.17 -3.71
CA ILE A 110 2.71 -10.04 -4.55
C ILE A 110 3.83 -9.02 -4.56
N ALA A 111 3.91 -8.25 -5.63
CA ALA A 111 5.01 -7.30 -5.82
C ALA A 111 4.53 -6.11 -6.63
N PHE A 112 5.23 -4.99 -6.57
CA PHE A 112 5.14 -3.93 -7.58
C PHE A 112 5.90 -4.36 -8.85
N SER A 113 5.59 -3.73 -9.98
CA SER A 113 6.32 -3.99 -11.23
C SER A 113 7.76 -3.50 -11.18
N THR A 114 7.99 -2.35 -10.55
CA THR A 114 9.29 -1.67 -10.47
C THR A 114 9.40 -0.85 -9.19
N ASP A 115 10.61 -0.42 -8.85
CA ASP A 115 10.83 0.53 -7.75
C ASP A 115 10.19 1.90 -8.03
N HIS A 116 10.13 2.30 -9.30
CA HIS A 116 9.44 3.52 -9.71
C HIS A 116 7.92 3.45 -9.48
N ALA A 117 7.31 2.27 -9.59
CA ALA A 117 5.90 2.08 -9.24
C ALA A 117 5.66 2.22 -7.73
N VAL A 118 6.62 1.81 -6.88
CA VAL A 118 6.59 2.08 -5.44
C VAL A 118 6.65 3.58 -5.16
N LEU A 119 7.57 4.29 -5.82
CA LEU A 119 7.68 5.75 -5.70
C LEU A 119 6.37 6.44 -6.10
N GLY A 120 5.77 6.04 -7.22
CA GLY A 120 4.49 6.57 -7.66
C GLY A 120 3.35 6.35 -6.66
N ALA A 121 3.33 5.19 -5.96
CA ALA A 121 2.38 4.94 -4.88
C ALA A 121 2.64 5.88 -3.68
N ILE A 122 3.89 6.10 -3.30
CA ILE A 122 4.25 7.05 -2.24
C ILE A 122 3.78 8.46 -2.60
N GLU A 123 4.06 8.93 -3.82
CA GLU A 123 3.66 10.26 -4.29
C GLU A 123 2.14 10.43 -4.23
N ARG A 124 1.36 9.43 -4.64
CA ARG A 124 -0.11 9.43 -4.54
C ARG A 124 -0.63 9.47 -3.10
N ILE A 125 0.11 8.91 -2.15
CA ILE A 125 -0.23 9.00 -0.72
C ILE A 125 0.03 10.40 -0.18
N VAL A 126 1.15 11.03 -0.55
CA VAL A 126 1.60 12.27 0.09
C VAL A 126 1.11 13.54 -0.60
N ALA A 127 0.84 13.51 -1.92
CA ALA A 127 0.38 14.66 -2.67
C ALA A 127 -0.94 15.27 -2.14
N PRO A 128 -1.99 14.48 -1.79
CA PRO A 128 -3.25 15.01 -1.28
C PRO A 128 -3.11 15.76 0.05
N ILE A 129 -2.06 15.50 0.83
CA ILE A 129 -1.79 16.18 2.10
C ILE A 129 -0.76 17.32 1.95
N GLY A 130 -0.45 17.72 0.72
CA GLY A 130 0.47 18.81 0.41
C GLY A 130 1.93 18.52 0.74
N ARG A 131 2.30 17.23 0.88
CA ARG A 131 3.69 16.81 1.12
C ARG A 131 4.34 16.33 -0.17
N ARG A 132 5.66 16.35 -0.18
CA ARG A 132 6.50 15.82 -1.26
C ARG A 132 7.57 14.92 -0.68
N ILE A 133 8.07 14.02 -1.48
CA ILE A 133 9.23 13.19 -1.19
C ILE A 133 10.15 13.25 -2.40
N ASP A 134 11.41 13.53 -2.19
CA ASP A 134 12.45 13.64 -3.22
C ASP A 134 13.83 13.36 -2.61
N GLU A 135 14.89 13.37 -3.43
CA GLU A 135 16.25 13.11 -2.97
C GLU A 135 16.74 14.08 -1.89
N SER A 136 16.22 15.30 -1.84
CA SER A 136 16.56 16.29 -0.81
C SER A 136 15.76 16.12 0.47
N SER A 137 14.59 15.50 0.40
CA SER A 137 13.74 15.12 1.52
C SER A 137 13.24 13.68 1.35
N PRO A 138 14.13 12.69 1.53
CA PRO A 138 13.89 11.31 1.13
C PRO A 138 13.09 10.48 2.13
N MET A 139 12.48 11.09 3.13
CA MET A 139 11.64 10.44 4.13
C MET A 139 10.38 11.27 4.39
N VAL A 140 9.25 10.59 4.55
CA VAL A 140 7.98 11.23 4.85
C VAL A 140 7.11 10.37 5.76
N ASP A 141 6.48 11.03 6.73
CA ASP A 141 5.37 10.47 7.51
C ASP A 141 4.04 11.05 7.00
N ALA A 142 3.08 10.19 6.79
CA ALA A 142 1.76 10.52 6.27
C ALA A 142 0.66 9.73 6.97
N ARG A 143 -0.60 10.06 6.62
CA ARG A 143 -1.76 9.26 7.00
C ARG A 143 -2.66 9.05 5.80
N LEU A 144 -3.19 7.85 5.66
CA LEU A 144 -4.24 7.54 4.71
C LEU A 144 -5.58 8.13 5.19
N LYS A 145 -6.56 8.18 4.29
CA LYS A 145 -7.92 8.68 4.59
C LYS A 145 -8.62 7.91 5.72
N ASP A 146 -8.28 6.65 5.90
CA ASP A 146 -8.81 5.78 6.97
C ASP A 146 -8.10 5.97 8.33
N GLY A 147 -7.10 6.85 8.40
CA GLY A 147 -6.31 7.12 9.59
C GLY A 147 -5.05 6.25 9.75
N SER A 148 -4.84 5.28 8.86
CA SER A 148 -3.63 4.44 8.85
C SER A 148 -2.37 5.29 8.71
N ARG A 149 -1.33 4.97 9.48
CA ARG A 149 -0.06 5.69 9.44
C ARG A 149 0.84 5.11 8.37
N VAL A 150 1.46 5.99 7.60
CA VAL A 150 2.41 5.63 6.53
C VAL A 150 3.74 6.32 6.83
N ASN A 151 4.80 5.53 6.83
CA ASN A 151 6.17 6.02 6.73
C ASN A 151 6.75 5.54 5.40
N ALA A 152 7.38 6.43 4.66
CA ALA A 152 8.06 6.09 3.42
C ALA A 152 9.46 6.67 3.39
N VAL A 153 10.38 5.89 2.85
CA VAL A 153 11.79 6.26 2.69
C VAL A 153 12.25 5.87 1.27
N ILE A 154 12.93 6.80 0.60
CA ILE A 154 13.44 6.58 -0.75
C ILE A 154 14.99 6.72 -0.79
N PRO A 155 15.66 6.33 -1.87
CA PRO A 155 17.05 6.65 -2.07
C PRO A 155 17.29 8.18 -1.96
N PRO A 156 18.46 8.63 -1.40
CA PRO A 156 19.64 7.83 -1.07
C PRO A 156 19.62 7.14 0.31
N LEU A 157 18.61 7.41 1.16
CA LEU A 157 18.52 6.78 2.49
C LEU A 157 18.15 5.29 2.40
N ALA A 158 17.21 4.95 1.52
CA ALA A 158 16.79 3.57 1.29
C ALA A 158 17.74 2.89 0.29
N LEU A 159 18.72 2.13 0.79
CA LEU A 159 19.79 1.56 -0.03
C LEU A 159 19.35 0.45 -1.01
N LYS A 160 18.20 -0.19 -0.77
CA LYS A 160 17.70 -1.31 -1.58
C LYS A 160 16.53 -0.91 -2.52
N GLY A 161 16.20 0.37 -2.58
CA GLY A 161 15.04 0.90 -3.28
C GLY A 161 14.04 1.55 -2.32
N CYS A 162 12.89 1.99 -2.84
CA CYS A 162 11.87 2.65 -2.05
C CYS A 162 11.25 1.71 -1.00
N ASN A 163 11.06 2.22 0.22
CA ASN A 163 10.41 1.49 1.31
C ASN A 163 9.11 2.19 1.71
N ILE A 164 8.11 1.38 2.06
CA ILE A 164 6.85 1.87 2.63
C ILE A 164 6.48 0.99 3.83
N THR A 165 6.17 1.61 4.95
CA THR A 165 5.56 0.92 6.09
C THR A 165 4.20 1.54 6.35
N ILE A 166 3.15 0.71 6.39
CA ILE A 166 1.78 1.14 6.67
C ILE A 166 1.28 0.39 7.90
N ARG A 167 1.05 1.13 8.99
CA ARG A 167 0.37 0.59 10.16
C ARG A 167 -1.10 0.94 10.07
N LYS A 168 -1.92 -0.08 9.86
CA LYS A 168 -3.36 0.11 9.66
C LYS A 168 -4.04 0.60 10.92
N PHE A 169 -5.00 1.50 10.73
CA PHE A 169 -5.85 1.93 11.83
C PHE A 169 -6.80 0.79 12.23
N SER A 170 -6.70 0.33 13.48
CA SER A 170 -7.59 -0.70 14.00
C SER A 170 -9.00 -0.12 14.15
N LYS A 171 -9.97 -0.70 13.43
CA LYS A 171 -11.39 -0.37 13.59
C LYS A 171 -11.95 -0.90 14.92
N ASN A 172 -11.38 -1.98 15.43
CA ASN A 172 -11.74 -2.56 16.70
C ASN A 172 -10.83 -1.96 17.78
N LYS A 173 -11.38 -1.02 18.56
CA LYS A 173 -10.70 -0.53 19.75
C LYS A 173 -10.68 -1.67 20.79
N LEU A 174 -9.50 -1.94 21.33
CA LEU A 174 -9.38 -2.81 22.49
C LEU A 174 -10.08 -2.13 23.67
N ILE A 175 -10.92 -2.90 24.36
CA ILE A 175 -11.56 -2.48 25.60
C ILE A 175 -10.87 -3.17 26.79
N ASP A 176 -11.19 -2.72 27.98
CA ASP A 176 -10.68 -3.26 29.23
C ASP A 176 -10.84 -4.79 29.35
N GLN A 177 -12.00 -5.31 28.95
CA GLN A 177 -12.29 -6.73 28.96
C GLN A 177 -11.35 -7.53 28.03
N ASP A 178 -10.97 -6.96 26.87
CA ASP A 178 -10.02 -7.60 25.95
C ASP A 178 -8.64 -7.72 26.61
N MET A 179 -8.19 -6.68 27.31
CA MET A 179 -6.91 -6.68 28.02
C MET A 179 -6.88 -7.76 29.10
N ILE A 180 -8.00 -7.96 29.80
CA ILE A 180 -8.16 -9.01 30.80
C ILE A 180 -8.13 -10.40 30.13
N ASN A 181 -8.88 -10.57 29.05
CA ASN A 181 -8.98 -11.84 28.32
C ASN A 181 -7.64 -12.25 27.70
N TYR A 182 -6.83 -11.31 27.26
CA TYR A 182 -5.47 -11.55 26.75
C TYR A 182 -4.42 -11.76 27.86
N GLY A 183 -4.81 -11.56 29.13
CA GLY A 183 -3.87 -11.66 30.25
C GLY A 183 -2.88 -10.49 30.33
N SER A 184 -3.10 -9.43 29.59
CA SER A 184 -2.24 -8.22 29.59
C SER A 184 -2.46 -7.36 30.84
N ALA A 185 -3.64 -7.45 31.47
CA ALA A 185 -3.98 -6.78 32.70
C ALA A 185 -4.91 -7.64 33.56
N THR A 186 -4.86 -7.45 34.86
CA THR A 186 -5.84 -8.04 35.79
C THR A 186 -7.04 -7.12 35.98
N LYS A 187 -8.15 -7.65 36.51
CA LYS A 187 -9.33 -6.83 36.85
C LYS A 187 -8.98 -5.68 37.81
N ASP A 188 -8.11 -5.96 38.80
CA ASP A 188 -7.70 -4.95 39.76
C ASP A 188 -6.85 -3.85 39.14
N MET A 189 -5.97 -4.20 38.20
CA MET A 189 -5.22 -3.22 37.42
C MET A 189 -6.15 -2.31 36.62
N MET A 190 -7.15 -2.87 35.91
CA MET A 190 -8.12 -2.08 35.17
C MET A 190 -8.94 -1.18 36.06
N ARG A 191 -9.38 -1.68 37.24
CA ARG A 191 -10.08 -0.87 38.23
C ARG A 191 -9.22 0.28 38.78
N PHE A 192 -7.94 0.03 39.04
CA PHE A 192 -7.01 1.08 39.45
C PHE A 192 -6.86 2.17 38.37
N LEU A 193 -6.69 1.76 37.09
CA LEU A 193 -6.61 2.71 35.98
C LEU A 193 -7.90 3.52 35.79
N GLU A 194 -9.06 2.89 35.94
CA GLU A 194 -10.36 3.58 35.90
C GLU A 194 -10.42 4.69 36.97
N ILE A 195 -10.08 4.38 38.21
CA ILE A 195 -10.04 5.37 39.30
C ILE A 195 -9.03 6.50 38.99
N ALA A 196 -7.84 6.15 38.50
CA ALA A 196 -6.83 7.14 38.14
C ALA A 196 -7.30 8.11 37.03
N VAL A 197 -8.03 7.59 36.03
CA VAL A 197 -8.63 8.41 34.94
C VAL A 197 -9.77 9.29 35.51
N GLU A 198 -10.68 8.72 36.33
CA GLU A 198 -11.77 9.47 36.94
C GLU A 198 -11.27 10.63 37.83
N GLN A 199 -10.12 10.44 38.49
CA GLN A 199 -9.47 11.45 39.31
C GLN A 199 -8.56 12.41 38.52
N ALA A 200 -8.57 12.33 37.20
CA ALA A 200 -7.72 13.14 36.32
C ALA A 200 -6.22 13.06 36.66
N ALA A 201 -5.74 11.89 37.12
CA ALA A 201 -4.34 11.68 37.45
C ALA A 201 -3.44 11.76 36.17
N ASN A 202 -2.22 12.24 36.38
CA ASN A 202 -1.22 12.21 35.30
C ASN A 202 -0.70 10.77 35.11
N ILE A 203 -0.96 10.19 33.93
CA ILE A 203 -0.57 8.81 33.60
C ILE A 203 0.48 8.85 32.48
N VAL A 204 1.60 8.18 32.69
CA VAL A 204 2.66 7.99 31.69
C VAL A 204 2.67 6.51 31.28
N ILE A 205 2.66 6.27 29.97
CA ILE A 205 2.73 4.92 29.38
C ILE A 205 4.04 4.83 28.59
N SER A 206 4.84 3.81 28.89
CA SER A 206 6.14 3.58 28.25
C SER A 206 6.15 2.25 27.48
#